data_ef548306efcb2dd597c540138af98fd8
#
_entry.id   ef548306efcb2dd597c540138af98fd8
#
_cell.length_a   1.000
_cell.length_b   1.000
_cell.length_c   1.000
_cell.angle_alpha   90.00
_cell.angle_beta   90.00
_cell.angle_gamma   90.00
#
_symmetry.space_group_name_H-M   'P 1'
#
loop_
_entity.id
_entity.type
_entity.pdbx_description
1 polymer ?
#
loop_
_entity_poly.entity_id
_entity_poly.type
_entity_poly.pdbx_seq_one_letter_code
_entity_poly.pdbx_strand_id
1 'polypeptide(L)'
;TIDVPGVKEHTHTHYEFYLFLEGAISLEIDGVLYTPTPGDLLLIPPGVPHHLVMHDLSVPYRRFVFWVSAAFAEQLRARSADYVYLMEYAAENQKYLFPLDSVEFNTIQYRTIRLIEEMRSDHFGKETQIFLYVSDLLMQINRTVYEQHHPLTRKAQLSLYEQLCFYIDEHLSEDLSLERLAAELFVSKYHIAHVFKDEIGISIHQYISKKRLARCREALLGDVPVTKVYLLFGFHDYSSFYRAFKKEYGISPKDFKELHTVTSD
;
A
#
# COMPACT_ATOMS: atom_id res chain seq x y z
N THR A 1 4.11 28.27 8.90
CA THR A 1 4.15 28.08 7.43
C THR A 1 5.49 28.57 6.96
N ILE A 2 6.33 27.69 6.42
CA ILE A 2 7.62 28.07 5.83
C ILE A 2 7.36 28.25 4.35
N ASP A 3 7.48 29.48 3.86
CA ASP A 3 7.38 29.79 2.43
C ASP A 3 8.65 29.26 1.76
N VAL A 4 8.55 28.11 1.09
CA VAL A 4 9.70 27.53 0.39
C VAL A 4 9.85 28.26 -0.93
N PRO A 5 11.00 28.93 -1.19
CA PRO A 5 11.20 29.62 -2.44
C PRO A 5 11.06 28.66 -3.63
N GLY A 6 10.05 28.88 -4.49
CA GLY A 6 9.84 28.13 -5.72
C GLY A 6 8.55 27.30 -5.81
N VAL A 7 7.78 27.18 -4.74
CA VAL A 7 6.49 26.45 -4.77
C VAL A 7 5.34 27.45 -4.69
N LYS A 8 5.20 28.28 -5.74
CA LYS A 8 4.01 29.13 -5.90
C LYS A 8 2.86 28.30 -6.46
N GLU A 9 1.65 28.74 -6.17
CA GLU A 9 0.45 28.18 -6.81
C GLU A 9 0.63 28.20 -8.33
N HIS A 10 0.36 27.06 -8.95
CA HIS A 10 0.50 26.86 -10.39
C HIS A 10 -0.54 25.85 -10.91
N THR A 11 -0.65 25.81 -12.21
CA THR A 11 -1.46 24.83 -12.95
C THR A 11 -0.61 24.18 -14.03
N HIS A 12 -1.03 23.04 -14.50
CA HIS A 12 -0.41 22.33 -15.62
C HIS A 12 -1.44 21.69 -16.56
N THR A 13 -1.00 21.19 -17.70
CA THR A 13 -1.87 20.61 -18.76
C THR A 13 -1.92 19.07 -18.73
N HIS A 14 -1.35 18.45 -17.73
CA HIS A 14 -1.30 17.00 -17.56
C HIS A 14 -1.99 16.57 -16.26
N TYR A 15 -2.28 15.30 -16.13
CA TYR A 15 -2.66 14.70 -14.87
C TYR A 15 -1.41 14.42 -14.06
N GLU A 16 -1.33 14.88 -12.83
CA GLU A 16 -0.24 14.61 -11.90
C GLU A 16 -0.69 13.56 -10.88
N PHE A 17 -0.05 12.39 -10.93
CA PHE A 17 -0.19 11.35 -9.93
C PHE A 17 0.93 11.48 -8.91
N TYR A 18 0.56 11.51 -7.66
CA TYR A 18 1.45 11.79 -6.56
C TYR A 18 1.26 10.75 -5.46
N LEU A 19 2.22 9.84 -5.29
CA LEU A 19 2.21 8.81 -4.25
C LEU A 19 3.10 9.30 -3.10
N PHE A 20 2.49 9.63 -1.98
CA PHE A 20 3.18 10.19 -0.83
C PHE A 20 3.88 9.11 0.00
N LEU A 21 5.17 9.31 0.31
CA LEU A 21 5.99 8.36 1.06
C LEU A 21 6.34 8.87 2.45
N GLU A 22 6.77 10.13 2.56
CA GLU A 22 7.24 10.71 3.81
C GLU A 22 7.33 12.23 3.69
N GLY A 23 7.08 12.94 4.79
CA GLY A 23 7.25 14.39 4.88
C GLY A 23 6.26 15.04 5.82
N ALA A 24 6.62 16.23 6.32
CA ALA A 24 5.72 17.10 7.06
C ALA A 24 5.18 18.18 6.11
N ILE A 25 4.18 17.80 5.30
CA ILE A 25 3.65 18.67 4.23
C ILE A 25 2.13 18.69 4.21
N SER A 26 1.59 19.72 3.56
CA SER A 26 0.23 19.73 3.01
C SER A 26 0.28 20.15 1.54
N LEU A 27 -0.74 19.79 0.80
CA LEU A 27 -0.98 20.32 -0.55
C LEU A 27 -2.30 21.10 -0.53
N GLU A 28 -2.25 22.35 -0.94
CA GLU A 28 -3.47 23.09 -1.27
C GLU A 28 -3.81 22.82 -2.73
N ILE A 29 -4.99 22.26 -2.97
CA ILE A 29 -5.48 21.89 -4.29
C ILE A 29 -6.89 22.46 -4.43
N ASP A 30 -7.10 23.32 -5.43
CA ASP A 30 -8.38 24.00 -5.69
C ASP A 30 -8.93 24.74 -4.43
N GLY A 31 -8.03 25.38 -3.67
CA GLY A 31 -8.36 26.10 -2.44
C GLY A 31 -8.65 25.21 -1.22
N VAL A 32 -8.50 23.88 -1.33
CA VAL A 32 -8.68 22.94 -0.22
C VAL A 32 -7.33 22.40 0.24
N LEU A 33 -7.07 22.43 1.54
CA LEU A 33 -5.82 21.95 2.13
C LEU A 33 -5.92 20.45 2.44
N TYR A 34 -5.09 19.65 1.79
CA TYR A 34 -4.93 18.23 2.02
C TYR A 34 -3.64 17.95 2.79
N THR A 35 -3.69 17.17 3.85
CA THR A 35 -2.51 16.72 4.61
C THR A 35 -2.37 15.20 4.43
N PRO A 36 -1.58 14.76 3.43
CA PRO A 36 -1.45 13.35 3.15
C PRO A 36 -0.66 12.62 4.25
N THR A 37 -1.00 11.36 4.44
CA THR A 37 -0.25 10.40 5.27
C THR A 37 0.55 9.43 4.38
N PRO A 38 1.67 8.85 4.87
CA PRO A 38 2.42 7.86 4.10
C PRO A 38 1.55 6.75 3.55
N GLY A 39 1.56 6.59 2.23
CA GLY A 39 0.70 5.65 1.51
C GLY A 39 -0.45 6.29 0.73
N ASP A 40 -0.76 7.55 0.98
CA ASP A 40 -1.83 8.24 0.25
C ASP A 40 -1.43 8.51 -1.21
N LEU A 41 -2.42 8.36 -2.08
CA LEU A 41 -2.36 8.78 -3.48
C LEU A 41 -3.11 10.09 -3.65
N LEU A 42 -2.49 11.06 -4.33
CA LEU A 42 -3.18 12.26 -4.81
C LEU A 42 -3.17 12.26 -6.34
N LEU A 43 -4.24 12.80 -6.91
CA LEU A 43 -4.36 13.05 -8.34
C LEU A 43 -4.81 14.47 -8.57
N ILE A 44 -4.01 15.23 -9.31
CA ILE A 44 -4.29 16.61 -9.69
C ILE A 44 -4.61 16.65 -11.19
N PRO A 45 -5.86 16.95 -11.57
CA PRO A 45 -6.26 17.08 -12.96
C PRO A 45 -5.65 18.31 -13.66
N PRO A 46 -5.60 18.34 -15.00
CA PRO A 46 -5.19 19.52 -15.76
C PRO A 46 -5.98 20.76 -15.39
N GLY A 47 -5.28 21.90 -15.24
CA GLY A 47 -5.88 23.20 -14.97
C GLY A 47 -6.25 23.46 -13.52
N VAL A 48 -6.17 22.48 -12.63
CA VAL A 48 -6.46 22.63 -11.20
C VAL A 48 -5.31 23.36 -10.50
N PRO A 49 -5.54 24.54 -9.86
CA PRO A 49 -4.51 25.27 -9.15
C PRO A 49 -4.09 24.49 -7.90
N HIS A 50 -2.80 24.43 -7.68
CA HIS A 50 -2.26 23.74 -6.49
C HIS A 50 -0.87 24.25 -6.12
N HIS A 51 -0.52 24.06 -4.85
CA HIS A 51 0.84 24.29 -4.34
C HIS A 51 1.15 23.45 -3.11
N LEU A 52 2.44 23.24 -2.89
CA LEU A 52 2.97 22.52 -1.74
C LEU A 52 3.21 23.47 -0.57
N VAL A 53 2.76 23.08 0.62
CA VAL A 53 3.05 23.76 1.89
C VAL A 53 3.93 22.83 2.72
N MET A 54 5.16 23.28 3.04
CA MET A 54 6.05 22.53 3.92
C MET A 54 5.93 23.03 5.36
N HIS A 55 5.77 22.11 6.31
CA HIS A 55 5.62 22.44 7.73
C HIS A 55 6.92 22.26 8.51
N ASP A 56 7.76 21.28 8.13
CA ASP A 56 9.04 21.01 8.78
C ASP A 56 10.06 20.54 7.72
N LEU A 57 11.12 21.33 7.55
CA LEU A 57 12.23 21.03 6.64
C LEU A 57 13.22 20.00 7.19
N SER A 58 13.16 19.68 8.48
CA SER A 58 14.01 18.66 9.09
C SER A 58 13.54 17.23 8.79
N VAL A 59 12.26 17.08 8.42
CA VAL A 59 11.69 15.79 8.01
C VAL A 59 11.96 15.58 6.52
N PRO A 60 12.60 14.45 6.12
CA PRO A 60 12.81 14.13 4.73
C PRO A 60 11.50 14.12 3.95
N TYR A 61 11.47 14.78 2.80
CA TYR A 61 10.32 14.80 1.93
C TYR A 61 10.52 13.84 0.75
N ARG A 62 9.71 12.79 0.68
CA ARG A 62 9.81 11.74 -0.34
C ARG A 62 8.46 11.41 -0.95
N ARG A 63 8.44 11.28 -2.27
CA ARG A 63 7.26 10.92 -3.06
C ARG A 63 7.66 10.29 -4.38
N PHE A 64 6.73 9.57 -5.01
CA PHE A 64 6.75 9.36 -6.45
C PHE A 64 5.78 10.34 -7.11
N VAL A 65 6.21 10.94 -8.20
CA VAL A 65 5.35 11.76 -9.06
C VAL A 65 5.52 11.29 -10.48
N PHE A 66 4.42 11.09 -11.18
CA PHE A 66 4.43 10.87 -12.62
C PHE A 66 3.29 11.63 -13.29
N TRP A 67 3.55 12.04 -14.51
CA TRP A 67 2.64 12.86 -15.28
C TRP A 67 2.07 12.07 -16.45
N VAL A 68 0.77 12.19 -16.62
CA VAL A 68 0.04 11.60 -17.76
C VAL A 68 -0.52 12.74 -18.59
N SER A 69 -0.06 12.86 -19.84
CA SER A 69 -0.57 13.90 -20.74
C SER A 69 -2.04 13.67 -21.08
N ALA A 70 -2.79 14.75 -21.33
CA ALA A 70 -4.18 14.65 -21.75
C ALA A 70 -4.34 13.82 -23.05
N ALA A 71 -3.37 13.93 -23.97
CA ALA A 71 -3.37 13.15 -25.20
C ALA A 71 -3.20 11.64 -24.95
N PHE A 72 -2.34 11.26 -24.01
CA PHE A 72 -2.16 9.84 -23.64
C PHE A 72 -3.38 9.30 -22.88
N ALA A 73 -3.96 10.10 -21.99
CA ALA A 73 -5.20 9.74 -21.30
C ALA A 73 -6.33 9.47 -22.30
N GLU A 74 -6.47 10.29 -23.36
CA GLU A 74 -7.46 10.09 -24.40
C GLU A 74 -7.19 8.83 -25.24
N GLN A 75 -5.93 8.51 -25.54
CA GLN A 75 -5.57 7.23 -26.18
C GLN A 75 -5.97 6.02 -25.32
N LEU A 76 -5.79 6.11 -24.01
CA LEU A 76 -6.20 5.06 -23.10
C LEU A 76 -7.73 4.97 -22.98
N ARG A 77 -8.42 6.11 -22.89
CA ARG A 77 -9.89 6.18 -22.90
C ARG A 77 -10.50 5.52 -24.14
N ALA A 78 -9.92 5.76 -25.31
CA ALA A 78 -10.36 5.15 -26.56
C ALA A 78 -10.24 3.62 -26.57
N ARG A 79 -9.42 3.04 -25.69
CA ARG A 79 -9.31 1.58 -25.51
C ARG A 79 -10.31 1.06 -24.48
N SER A 80 -10.42 1.72 -23.34
CA SER A 80 -11.40 1.46 -22.29
C SER A 80 -11.50 2.66 -21.34
N ALA A 81 -12.72 3.03 -20.96
CA ALA A 81 -12.97 4.05 -19.94
C ALA A 81 -12.35 3.66 -18.56
N ASP A 82 -12.15 2.37 -18.31
CA ASP A 82 -11.57 1.88 -17.05
C ASP A 82 -10.17 2.46 -16.78
N TYR A 83 -9.41 2.79 -17.84
CA TYR A 83 -8.08 3.39 -17.70
C TYR A 83 -8.08 4.83 -17.16
N VAL A 84 -9.19 5.52 -17.26
CA VAL A 84 -9.29 6.94 -16.90
C VAL A 84 -10.31 7.21 -15.78
N TYR A 85 -10.86 6.16 -15.18
CA TYR A 85 -11.88 6.25 -14.14
C TYR A 85 -11.49 7.24 -13.03
N LEU A 86 -10.31 7.13 -12.45
CA LEU A 86 -9.87 8.01 -11.37
C LEU A 86 -9.68 9.45 -11.84
N MET A 87 -9.21 9.66 -13.08
CA MET A 87 -9.02 10.98 -13.67
C MET A 87 -10.37 11.70 -13.81
N GLU A 88 -11.39 11.01 -14.28
CA GLU A 88 -12.76 11.52 -14.41
C GLU A 88 -13.37 11.73 -13.03
N TYR A 89 -13.26 10.74 -12.15
CA TYR A 89 -13.80 10.83 -10.80
C TYR A 89 -13.22 12.02 -10.01
N ALA A 90 -11.91 12.23 -10.08
CA ALA A 90 -11.25 13.34 -9.40
C ALA A 90 -11.72 14.71 -9.94
N ALA A 91 -11.88 14.84 -11.24
CA ALA A 91 -12.34 16.06 -11.88
C ALA A 91 -13.82 16.36 -11.59
N GLU A 92 -14.69 15.35 -11.69
CA GLU A 92 -16.13 15.48 -11.49
C GLU A 92 -16.52 15.74 -10.03
N ASN A 93 -15.82 15.09 -9.09
CA ASN A 93 -16.14 15.16 -7.66
C ASN A 93 -15.25 16.14 -6.88
N GLN A 94 -14.30 16.79 -7.53
CA GLN A 94 -13.32 17.70 -6.89
C GLN A 94 -12.65 17.03 -5.68
N LYS A 95 -12.36 15.75 -5.81
CA LYS A 95 -11.72 14.93 -4.78
C LYS A 95 -10.35 14.48 -5.27
N TYR A 96 -9.31 14.91 -4.59
CA TYR A 96 -7.94 14.77 -5.08
C TYR A 96 -7.06 13.86 -4.22
N LEU A 97 -7.50 13.45 -3.02
CA LEU A 97 -6.78 12.56 -2.12
C LEU A 97 -7.52 11.23 -1.95
N PHE A 98 -6.78 10.13 -2.13
CA PHE A 98 -7.25 8.74 -2.13
C PHE A 98 -6.37 7.92 -1.18
N PRO A 99 -6.82 7.66 0.05
CA PRO A 99 -6.10 6.81 1.00
C PRO A 99 -5.98 5.38 0.46
N LEU A 100 -4.79 4.79 0.61
CA LEU A 100 -4.54 3.40 0.25
C LEU A 100 -4.21 2.60 1.52
N ASP A 101 -4.63 1.35 1.55
CA ASP A 101 -4.13 0.44 2.56
C ASP A 101 -2.68 0.00 2.27
N SER A 102 -2.04 -0.68 3.21
CA SER A 102 -0.63 -1.08 3.07
C SER A 102 -0.38 -2.06 1.91
N VAL A 103 -1.35 -2.88 1.52
CA VAL A 103 -1.24 -3.84 0.42
C VAL A 103 -1.39 -3.11 -0.92
N GLU A 104 -2.39 -2.25 -1.02
CA GLU A 104 -2.66 -1.39 -2.18
C GLU A 104 -1.45 -0.50 -2.47
N PHE A 105 -0.94 0.18 -1.42
CA PHE A 105 0.24 1.02 -1.52
C PHE A 105 1.47 0.25 -2.02
N ASN A 106 1.80 -0.89 -1.40
CA ASN A 106 2.96 -1.69 -1.81
C ASN A 106 2.81 -2.20 -3.25
N THR A 107 1.61 -2.56 -3.66
CA THR A 107 1.30 -3.01 -5.01
C THR A 107 1.54 -1.91 -6.05
N ILE A 108 1.07 -0.69 -5.78
CA ILE A 108 1.25 0.47 -6.65
C ILE A 108 2.72 0.92 -6.65
N GLN A 109 3.36 0.95 -5.48
CA GLN A 109 4.77 1.29 -5.34
C GLN A 109 5.67 0.34 -6.15
N TYR A 110 5.44 -0.97 -6.07
CA TYR A 110 6.20 -1.96 -6.85
C TYR A 110 6.09 -1.71 -8.35
N ARG A 111 4.88 -1.47 -8.85
CA ARG A 111 4.65 -1.15 -10.28
C ARG A 111 5.34 0.14 -10.70
N THR A 112 5.30 1.15 -9.84
CA THR A 112 5.98 2.42 -10.07
C THR A 112 7.50 2.23 -10.17
N ILE A 113 8.09 1.44 -9.29
CA ILE A 113 9.53 1.12 -9.33
C ILE A 113 9.89 0.39 -10.62
N ARG A 114 9.11 -0.63 -11.03
CA ARG A 114 9.33 -1.36 -12.27
C ARG A 114 9.28 -0.44 -13.50
N LEU A 115 8.35 0.51 -13.53
CA LEU A 115 8.27 1.52 -14.59
C LEU A 115 9.54 2.39 -14.61
N ILE A 116 9.99 2.87 -13.46
CA ILE A 116 11.21 3.69 -13.36
C ILE A 116 12.45 2.92 -13.80
N GLU A 117 12.57 1.64 -13.43
CA GLU A 117 13.66 0.76 -13.86
C GLU A 117 13.69 0.62 -15.38
N GLU A 118 12.54 0.35 -16.01
CA GLU A 118 12.43 0.23 -17.46
C GLU A 118 12.75 1.54 -18.18
N MET A 119 12.30 2.67 -17.67
CA MET A 119 12.62 3.99 -18.22
C MET A 119 14.13 4.28 -18.26
N ARG A 120 14.90 3.68 -17.34
CA ARG A 120 16.37 3.79 -17.23
C ARG A 120 17.11 2.72 -17.98
N SER A 121 16.44 1.69 -18.48
CA SER A 121 17.06 0.59 -19.21
C SER A 121 17.26 0.96 -20.69
N ASP A 122 18.10 0.15 -21.37
CA ASP A 122 18.27 0.18 -22.83
C ASP A 122 17.85 -1.17 -23.45
N HIS A 123 16.86 -1.85 -22.83
CA HIS A 123 16.40 -3.17 -23.26
C HIS A 123 15.64 -3.08 -24.61
N PHE A 124 15.67 -4.19 -25.35
CA PHE A 124 14.83 -4.33 -26.54
C PHE A 124 13.37 -4.18 -26.19
N GLY A 125 12.65 -3.38 -26.97
CA GLY A 125 11.21 -3.17 -26.78
C GLY A 125 10.86 -2.21 -25.63
N LYS A 126 11.80 -1.42 -25.13
CA LYS A 126 11.65 -0.45 -24.04
C LYS A 126 10.37 0.38 -24.13
N GLU A 127 10.12 1.03 -25.28
CA GLU A 127 8.93 1.89 -25.45
C GLU A 127 7.62 1.10 -25.28
N THR A 128 7.58 -0.10 -25.84
CA THR A 128 6.43 -0.99 -25.70
C THR A 128 6.26 -1.45 -24.25
N GLN A 129 7.35 -1.76 -23.58
CA GLN A 129 7.33 -2.20 -22.19
C GLN A 129 6.93 -1.06 -21.25
N ILE A 130 7.39 0.16 -21.49
CA ILE A 130 6.96 1.36 -20.76
C ILE A 130 5.45 1.55 -20.93
N PHE A 131 4.93 1.45 -22.15
CA PHE A 131 3.49 1.55 -22.40
C PHE A 131 2.69 0.50 -21.61
N LEU A 132 3.16 -0.75 -21.58
CA LEU A 132 2.52 -1.83 -20.81
C LEU A 132 2.56 -1.56 -19.31
N TYR A 133 3.70 -1.12 -18.77
CA TYR A 133 3.84 -0.83 -17.34
C TYR A 133 3.02 0.38 -16.90
N VAL A 134 2.96 1.44 -17.68
CA VAL A 134 2.09 2.60 -17.40
C VAL A 134 0.62 2.17 -17.44
N SER A 135 0.23 1.39 -18.45
CA SER A 135 -1.15 0.90 -18.58
C SER A 135 -1.55 0.01 -17.41
N ASP A 136 -0.66 -0.92 -16.98
CA ASP A 136 -0.88 -1.79 -15.82
C ASP A 136 -0.95 -0.98 -14.51
N LEU A 137 -0.06 -0.01 -14.33
CA LEU A 137 -0.05 0.88 -13.17
C LEU A 137 -1.35 1.67 -13.07
N LEU A 138 -1.78 2.32 -14.15
CA LEU A 138 -3.04 3.08 -14.18
C LEU A 138 -4.25 2.19 -13.95
N MET A 139 -4.30 1.00 -14.56
CA MET A 139 -5.38 0.04 -14.33
C MET A 139 -5.43 -0.40 -12.86
N GLN A 140 -4.28 -0.67 -12.25
CA GLN A 140 -4.24 -1.02 -10.83
C GLN A 140 -4.76 0.10 -9.94
N ILE A 141 -4.33 1.34 -10.18
CA ILE A 141 -4.80 2.52 -9.43
C ILE A 141 -6.31 2.69 -9.58
N ASN A 142 -6.81 2.65 -10.81
CA ASN A 142 -8.24 2.79 -11.10
C ASN A 142 -9.07 1.70 -10.42
N ARG A 143 -8.63 0.44 -10.49
CA ARG A 143 -9.29 -0.69 -9.85
C ARG A 143 -9.36 -0.51 -8.33
N THR A 144 -8.23 -0.17 -7.71
CA THR A 144 -8.16 0.06 -6.26
C THR A 144 -9.19 1.10 -5.83
N VAL A 145 -9.20 2.28 -6.46
CA VAL A 145 -10.13 3.36 -6.08
C VAL A 145 -11.58 3.01 -6.45
N TYR A 146 -11.81 2.36 -7.60
CA TYR A 146 -13.15 1.92 -7.98
C TYR A 146 -13.73 0.94 -6.95
N GLU A 147 -12.96 -0.05 -6.52
CA GLU A 147 -13.41 -1.07 -5.56
C GLU A 147 -13.62 -0.49 -4.15
N GLN A 148 -12.88 0.56 -3.76
CA GLN A 148 -13.13 1.32 -2.53
C GLN A 148 -14.47 2.07 -2.59
N HIS A 149 -14.83 2.64 -3.74
CA HIS A 149 -16.09 3.38 -3.91
C HIS A 149 -17.28 2.46 -4.19
N HIS A 150 -17.04 1.29 -4.74
CA HIS A 150 -18.04 0.28 -5.07
C HIS A 150 -17.70 -1.02 -4.34
N PRO A 151 -17.77 -1.02 -3.00
CA PRO A 151 -17.51 -2.25 -2.27
C PRO A 151 -18.55 -3.29 -2.72
N LEU A 152 -18.09 -4.18 -3.61
CA LEU A 152 -18.87 -5.36 -3.93
C LEU A 152 -19.24 -6.01 -2.61
N THR A 153 -20.40 -6.66 -2.56
CA THR A 153 -20.72 -7.62 -1.51
C THR A 153 -19.67 -8.74 -1.56
N ARG A 154 -18.53 -8.44 -0.99
CA ARG A 154 -17.20 -9.05 -1.22
C ARG A 154 -17.11 -10.54 -0.89
N LYS A 155 -18.14 -11.09 -0.19
CA LYS A 155 -18.12 -12.50 0.25
C LYS A 155 -18.34 -13.53 -0.87
N ALA A 156 -18.93 -13.14 -1.99
CA ALA A 156 -19.32 -14.11 -3.04
C ALA A 156 -18.34 -14.21 -4.23
N GLN A 157 -17.34 -13.35 -4.34
CA GLN A 157 -16.42 -13.29 -5.49
C GLN A 157 -14.92 -13.32 -5.14
N LEU A 158 -14.57 -13.39 -3.85
CA LEU A 158 -13.17 -13.53 -3.46
C LEU A 158 -12.67 -14.94 -3.88
N SER A 159 -11.50 -15.00 -4.49
CA SER A 159 -10.78 -16.27 -4.64
C SER A 159 -10.58 -16.91 -3.27
N LEU A 160 -10.41 -18.22 -3.22
CA LEU A 160 -10.13 -18.90 -1.95
C LEU A 160 -8.90 -18.32 -1.24
N TYR A 161 -7.89 -17.91 -2.00
CA TYR A 161 -6.71 -17.22 -1.45
C TYR A 161 -7.06 -15.92 -0.73
N GLU A 162 -7.85 -15.06 -1.37
CA GLU A 162 -8.27 -13.78 -0.78
C GLU A 162 -9.17 -13.98 0.45
N GLN A 163 -10.08 -14.96 0.40
CA GLN A 163 -10.90 -15.32 1.56
C GLN A 163 -10.04 -15.77 2.75
N LEU A 164 -9.01 -16.57 2.48
CA LEU A 164 -8.05 -17.01 3.50
C LEU A 164 -7.26 -15.84 4.09
N CYS A 165 -6.74 -14.95 3.24
CA CYS A 165 -6.01 -13.77 3.69
C CYS A 165 -6.88 -12.88 4.58
N PHE A 166 -8.10 -12.61 4.15
CA PHE A 166 -9.06 -11.81 4.91
C PHE A 166 -9.40 -12.45 6.27
N TYR A 167 -9.73 -13.74 6.26
CA TYR A 167 -10.03 -14.47 7.50
C TYR A 167 -8.84 -14.49 8.47
N ILE A 168 -7.63 -14.74 7.96
CA ILE A 168 -6.41 -14.74 8.77
C ILE A 168 -6.17 -13.37 9.39
N ASP A 169 -6.33 -12.28 8.65
CA ASP A 169 -6.08 -10.92 9.14
C ASP A 169 -7.05 -10.50 10.25
N GLU A 170 -8.30 -10.96 10.19
CA GLU A 170 -9.29 -10.69 11.25
C GLU A 170 -9.13 -11.57 12.49
N HIS A 171 -8.51 -12.77 12.37
CA HIS A 171 -8.47 -13.77 13.44
C HIS A 171 -7.05 -14.12 13.89
N LEU A 172 -6.06 -13.20 13.74
CA LEU A 172 -4.64 -13.46 14.01
C LEU A 172 -4.34 -13.96 15.44
N SER A 173 -5.16 -13.59 16.43
CA SER A 173 -5.03 -14.01 17.81
C SER A 173 -5.60 -15.40 18.10
N GLU A 174 -6.37 -15.96 17.17
CA GLU A 174 -7.09 -17.22 17.34
C GLU A 174 -6.31 -18.44 16.83
N ASP A 175 -6.91 -19.62 16.95
CA ASP A 175 -6.42 -20.83 16.28
C ASP A 175 -6.63 -20.72 14.77
N LEU A 176 -5.53 -20.66 14.03
CA LEU A 176 -5.48 -20.64 12.57
C LEU A 176 -4.87 -21.94 12.03
N SER A 177 -5.18 -23.09 12.66
CA SER A 177 -4.81 -24.40 12.13
C SER A 177 -5.46 -24.64 10.76
N LEU A 178 -4.82 -25.47 9.92
CA LEU A 178 -5.39 -25.86 8.62
C LEU A 178 -6.77 -26.50 8.75
N GLU A 179 -6.99 -27.24 9.83
CA GLU A 179 -8.26 -27.88 10.17
C GLU A 179 -9.35 -26.83 10.42
N ARG A 180 -9.03 -25.80 11.19
CA ARG A 180 -9.95 -24.69 11.48
C ARG A 180 -10.29 -23.90 10.22
N LEU A 181 -9.27 -23.51 9.44
CA LEU A 181 -9.46 -22.77 8.20
C LEU A 181 -10.28 -23.58 7.17
N ALA A 182 -10.04 -24.88 7.07
CA ALA A 182 -10.77 -25.79 6.18
C ALA A 182 -12.26 -25.89 6.56
N ALA A 183 -12.55 -25.98 7.86
CA ALA A 183 -13.91 -26.01 8.37
C ALA A 183 -14.65 -24.70 8.13
N GLU A 184 -13.98 -23.55 8.35
CA GLU A 184 -14.58 -22.23 8.20
C GLU A 184 -14.92 -21.88 6.75
N LEU A 185 -14.05 -22.26 5.82
CA LEU A 185 -14.21 -21.94 4.39
C LEU A 185 -14.83 -23.09 3.58
N PHE A 186 -15.24 -24.19 4.24
CA PHE A 186 -15.88 -25.36 3.61
C PHE A 186 -15.04 -25.99 2.50
N VAL A 187 -13.71 -26.03 2.66
CA VAL A 187 -12.78 -26.62 1.69
C VAL A 187 -11.84 -27.61 2.35
N SER A 188 -11.17 -28.44 1.55
CA SER A 188 -10.17 -29.36 2.09
C SER A 188 -8.89 -28.65 2.49
N LYS A 189 -8.23 -29.11 3.56
CA LYS A 189 -6.94 -28.59 4.01
C LYS A 189 -5.84 -28.72 2.94
N TYR A 190 -5.91 -29.73 2.09
CA TYR A 190 -4.97 -29.90 0.97
C TYR A 190 -5.14 -28.83 -0.09
N HIS A 191 -6.38 -28.45 -0.38
CA HIS A 191 -6.68 -27.39 -1.32
C HIS A 191 -6.19 -26.04 -0.82
N ILE A 192 -6.40 -25.73 0.46
CA ILE A 192 -5.84 -24.52 1.11
C ILE A 192 -4.32 -24.47 0.96
N ALA A 193 -3.63 -25.57 1.35
CA ALA A 193 -2.17 -25.61 1.31
C ALA A 193 -1.61 -25.44 -0.11
N HIS A 194 -2.30 -26.00 -1.11
CA HIS A 194 -1.92 -25.90 -2.53
C HIS A 194 -2.10 -24.49 -3.06
N VAL A 195 -3.31 -23.94 -2.91
CA VAL A 195 -3.63 -22.56 -3.35
C VAL A 195 -2.66 -21.56 -2.75
N PHE A 196 -2.39 -21.63 -1.45
CA PHE A 196 -1.48 -20.69 -0.81
C PHE A 196 -0.04 -20.78 -1.33
N LYS A 197 0.43 -22.01 -1.58
CA LYS A 197 1.79 -22.21 -2.09
C LYS A 197 1.94 -21.78 -3.54
N ASP A 198 0.90 -21.96 -4.34
CA ASP A 198 0.91 -21.58 -5.75
C ASP A 198 0.84 -20.07 -5.94
N GLU A 199 0.01 -19.37 -5.12
CA GLU A 199 -0.17 -17.92 -5.24
C GLU A 199 1.02 -17.10 -4.73
N ILE A 200 1.64 -17.50 -3.61
CA ILE A 200 2.68 -16.69 -2.96
C ILE A 200 3.98 -17.43 -2.64
N GLY A 201 4.12 -18.68 -3.04
CA GLY A 201 5.35 -19.46 -2.92
C GLY A 201 5.71 -19.92 -1.49
N ILE A 202 4.95 -19.53 -0.46
CA ILE A 202 5.17 -19.91 0.93
C ILE A 202 3.98 -20.69 1.49
N SER A 203 4.21 -21.46 2.57
CA SER A 203 3.11 -22.14 3.24
C SER A 203 2.23 -21.17 4.02
N ILE A 204 0.95 -21.53 4.20
CA ILE A 204 0.01 -20.76 5.00
C ILE A 204 0.50 -20.55 6.45
N HIS A 205 1.17 -21.54 7.04
CA HIS A 205 1.78 -21.40 8.38
C HIS A 205 2.89 -20.34 8.39
N GLN A 206 3.71 -20.28 7.35
CA GLN A 206 4.72 -19.22 7.21
C GLN A 206 4.06 -17.85 7.06
N TYR A 207 3.00 -17.75 6.27
CA TYR A 207 2.24 -16.52 6.10
C TYR A 207 1.63 -16.03 7.41
N ILE A 208 0.91 -16.89 8.14
CA ILE A 208 0.32 -16.58 9.45
C ILE A 208 1.41 -16.13 10.43
N SER A 209 2.53 -16.85 10.48
CA SER A 209 3.65 -16.49 11.34
C SER A 209 4.20 -15.10 11.01
N LYS A 210 4.40 -14.78 9.73
CA LYS A 210 4.87 -13.46 9.27
C LYS A 210 3.89 -12.34 9.65
N LYS A 211 2.58 -12.56 9.44
CA LYS A 211 1.53 -11.60 9.83
C LYS A 211 1.53 -11.34 11.34
N ARG A 212 1.56 -12.40 12.15
CA ARG A 212 1.66 -12.31 13.63
C ARG A 212 2.91 -11.54 14.06
N LEU A 213 4.05 -11.85 13.46
CA LEU A 213 5.30 -11.16 13.76
C LEU A 213 5.26 -9.67 13.39
N ALA A 214 4.65 -9.33 12.26
CA ALA A 214 4.47 -7.93 11.86
C ALA A 214 3.63 -7.15 12.88
N ARG A 215 2.51 -7.73 13.35
CA ARG A 215 1.69 -7.12 14.40
C ARG A 215 2.42 -7.03 15.75
N CYS A 216 3.19 -8.06 16.12
CA CYS A 216 4.04 -8.00 17.31
C CYS A 216 5.07 -6.86 17.20
N ARG A 217 5.70 -6.71 16.05
CA ARG A 217 6.67 -5.65 15.80
C ARG A 217 6.05 -4.25 15.94
N GLU A 218 4.88 -4.03 15.35
CA GLU A 218 4.13 -2.78 15.50
C GLU A 218 3.79 -2.49 16.96
N ALA A 219 3.28 -3.49 17.69
CA ALA A 219 2.92 -3.33 19.09
C ALA A 219 4.14 -3.09 20.02
N LEU A 220 5.33 -3.59 19.64
CA LEU A 220 6.57 -3.33 20.36
C LEU A 220 7.05 -1.88 20.25
N LEU A 221 6.65 -1.15 19.22
CA LEU A 221 6.93 0.28 19.06
C LEU A 221 6.12 1.15 20.04
N GLY A 222 5.04 0.58 20.61
CA GLY A 222 4.23 1.21 21.65
C GLY A 222 4.58 0.71 23.05
N ASP A 223 3.63 0.87 23.97
CA ASP A 223 3.83 0.56 25.42
C ASP A 223 3.68 -0.92 25.78
N VAL A 224 3.45 -1.81 24.81
CA VAL A 224 3.24 -3.23 25.08
C VAL A 224 4.55 -3.87 25.57
N PRO A 225 4.55 -4.55 26.76
CA PRO A 225 5.73 -5.25 27.24
C PRO A 225 6.14 -6.41 26.33
N VAL A 226 7.45 -6.56 26.08
CA VAL A 226 8.02 -7.65 25.26
C VAL A 226 7.55 -9.04 25.71
N THR A 227 7.37 -9.19 27.04
CA THR A 227 6.94 -10.47 27.66
C THR A 227 5.45 -10.78 27.47
N LYS A 228 4.65 -9.84 26.93
CA LYS A 228 3.19 -10.01 26.74
C LYS A 228 2.76 -9.90 25.28
N VAL A 229 3.56 -9.27 24.42
CA VAL A 229 3.18 -8.99 23.02
C VAL A 229 2.81 -10.24 22.25
N TYR A 230 3.47 -11.35 22.48
CA TYR A 230 3.24 -12.62 21.78
C TYR A 230 1.84 -13.20 22.02
N LEU A 231 1.28 -12.99 23.22
CA LEU A 231 -0.06 -13.45 23.59
C LEU A 231 -1.16 -12.73 22.81
N LEU A 232 -0.94 -11.46 22.47
CA LEU A 232 -1.93 -10.64 21.75
C LEU A 232 -2.16 -11.11 20.31
N PHE A 233 -1.18 -11.79 19.73
CA PHE A 233 -1.19 -12.16 18.30
C PHE A 233 -1.05 -13.66 18.06
N GLY A 234 -1.47 -14.50 19.01
CA GLY A 234 -1.69 -15.92 18.82
C GLY A 234 -0.44 -16.81 18.82
N PHE A 235 0.67 -16.36 19.40
CA PHE A 235 1.78 -17.27 19.71
C PHE A 235 1.50 -17.99 21.03
N HIS A 236 1.68 -19.29 21.05
CA HIS A 236 1.40 -20.12 22.24
C HIS A 236 2.40 -19.90 23.38
N ASP A 237 3.66 -19.63 23.05
CA ASP A 237 4.72 -19.44 24.04
C ASP A 237 5.75 -18.41 23.57
N TYR A 238 6.43 -17.82 24.56
CA TYR A 238 7.46 -16.81 24.32
C TYR A 238 8.66 -17.36 23.54
N SER A 239 9.05 -18.61 23.76
CA SER A 239 10.23 -19.19 23.10
C SER A 239 10.02 -19.36 21.60
N SER A 240 8.83 -19.78 21.20
CA SER A 240 8.43 -19.88 19.79
C SER A 240 8.38 -18.51 19.12
N PHE A 241 7.76 -17.52 19.80
CA PHE A 241 7.76 -16.13 19.34
C PHE A 241 9.18 -15.57 19.19
N TYR A 242 10.03 -15.73 20.24
CA TYR A 242 11.39 -15.20 20.23
C TYR A 242 12.21 -15.75 19.06
N ARG A 243 12.17 -17.08 18.85
CA ARG A 243 12.88 -17.73 17.74
C ARG A 243 12.39 -17.24 16.38
N ALA A 244 11.08 -17.16 16.21
CA ALA A 244 10.47 -16.70 14.96
C ALA A 244 10.81 -15.23 14.68
N PHE A 245 10.72 -14.36 15.69
CA PHE A 245 11.04 -12.94 15.57
C PHE A 245 12.51 -12.72 15.22
N LYS A 246 13.43 -13.37 15.94
CA LYS A 246 14.87 -13.28 15.67
C LYS A 246 15.24 -13.81 14.28
N LYS A 247 14.57 -14.87 13.83
CA LYS A 247 14.76 -15.42 12.47
C LYS A 247 14.29 -14.45 11.39
N GLU A 248 13.14 -13.78 11.60
CA GLU A 248 12.53 -12.89 10.59
C GLU A 248 13.23 -11.52 10.54
N TYR A 249 13.60 -10.95 11.70
CA TYR A 249 14.14 -9.59 11.79
C TYR A 249 15.64 -9.50 12.13
N GLY A 250 16.30 -10.62 12.36
CA GLY A 250 17.73 -10.68 12.66
C GLY A 250 18.14 -10.29 14.08
N ILE A 251 17.25 -9.66 14.85
CA ILE A 251 17.47 -9.17 16.23
C ILE A 251 16.42 -9.71 17.20
N SER A 252 16.70 -9.67 18.50
CA SER A 252 15.71 -10.12 19.48
C SER A 252 14.57 -9.09 19.65
N PRO A 253 13.37 -9.52 20.11
CA PRO A 253 12.28 -8.59 20.40
C PRO A 253 12.64 -7.51 21.41
N LYS A 254 13.51 -7.83 22.37
CA LYS A 254 14.01 -6.88 23.38
C LYS A 254 14.91 -5.85 22.74
N ASP A 255 15.93 -6.28 21.98
CA ASP A 255 16.86 -5.38 21.31
C ASP A 255 16.11 -4.50 20.28
N PHE A 256 15.11 -5.07 19.60
CA PHE A 256 14.25 -4.30 18.70
C PHE A 256 13.53 -3.17 19.44
N LYS A 257 12.90 -3.46 20.57
CA LYS A 257 12.20 -2.46 21.38
C LYS A 257 13.18 -1.39 21.89
N GLU A 258 14.32 -1.78 22.44
CA GLU A 258 15.35 -0.86 22.94
C GLU A 258 15.90 0.07 21.86
N LEU A 259 16.11 -0.42 20.65
CA LEU A 259 16.59 0.38 19.52
C LEU A 259 15.56 1.41 19.01
N HIS A 260 14.28 1.17 19.20
CA HIS A 260 13.21 2.04 18.68
C HIS A 260 12.47 2.82 19.77
N THR A 261 12.68 2.50 21.05
CA THR A 261 12.26 3.34 22.18
C THR A 261 13.39 4.31 22.47
N VAL A 262 13.67 5.25 21.57
CA VAL A 262 14.59 6.35 21.88
C VAL A 262 13.92 7.22 22.93
N THR A 263 14.53 7.19 24.09
CA THR A 263 14.40 8.09 25.22
C THR A 263 13.98 9.51 24.81
N SER A 264 12.77 9.88 25.19
CA SER A 264 12.43 11.28 25.47
C SER A 264 13.10 11.62 26.80
N ASP A 265 14.32 12.08 26.74
CA ASP A 265 14.95 12.88 27.78
C ASP A 265 14.88 14.36 27.38
#